data_24a8cab34e358871fb1344a1ab9de94c
#
_entry.id   24a8cab34e358871fb1344a1ab9de94c
#
_cell.length_a   1.000
_cell.length_b   1.000
_cell.length_c   1.000
_cell.angle_alpha   90.00
_cell.angle_beta   90.00
_cell.angle_gamma   90.00
#
_symmetry.space_group_name_H-M   'P 1'
#
loop_
_entity.id
_entity.type
_entity.pdbx_description
1 polymer ?
#
loop_
_entity_poly.entity_id
_entity_poly.type
_entity_poly.pdbx_seq_one_letter_code
_entity_poly.pdbx_strand_id
1 'polypeptide(L)'
;GMYQLIIDKTGQDDPSQMLASRFYLENSVISYSGHVDSLRTYYWSDETFRKDPVIKGSASQDLYDRYLKSIADLRKQSGTINEKYLEVYHRPAMDGIFNTEEGIALIKQENEINKKLNIAQWKFIEEHPESIVGYDLALQFLQGMYVNLTVPQLEQLTALITKAWANIPPMAENFKTIADKAKTMAIGEKYQDIELMNPEGKMVKLSSCVPEGKYVMLEFWASWCGPCRGEIPHLRHVYQEYKDKGFEIISISIDEKKTDWDKAMKEEKMVWKQLCDPNGFNGPVAQKYNITGVPTCILLDKEGRIFKTEMRGAALDAVLQELY
;
A
#
# COMPACT_ATOMS: atom_id res chain seq x y z
N GLY A 1 -15.84 4.00 -17.70
CA GLY A 1 -15.06 3.65 -16.52
C GLY A 1 -14.60 2.21 -16.54
N MET A 2 -13.71 1.86 -15.62
CA MET A 2 -13.25 0.48 -15.47
C MET A 2 -14.32 -0.36 -14.75
N TYR A 3 -14.65 -1.52 -15.34
CA TYR A 3 -15.59 -2.49 -14.81
C TYR A 3 -14.89 -3.85 -14.65
N GLN A 4 -15.46 -4.67 -13.81
CA GLN A 4 -14.98 -6.03 -13.60
C GLN A 4 -16.08 -7.01 -13.99
N LEU A 5 -15.78 -7.92 -14.93
CA LEU A 5 -16.58 -9.10 -15.21
C LEU A 5 -16.13 -10.22 -14.27
N ILE A 6 -17.06 -10.75 -13.50
CA ILE A 6 -16.82 -11.90 -12.63
C ILE A 6 -17.63 -13.07 -13.16
N ILE A 7 -17.00 -14.22 -13.31
CA ILE A 7 -17.63 -15.46 -13.76
C ILE A 7 -17.52 -16.47 -12.63
N ASP A 8 -18.65 -16.82 -12.04
CA ASP A 8 -18.76 -17.94 -11.10
C ASP A 8 -19.14 -19.22 -11.87
N LYS A 9 -18.20 -20.16 -11.96
CA LYS A 9 -18.41 -21.45 -12.63
C LYS A 9 -19.20 -22.43 -11.78
N THR A 10 -19.27 -22.23 -10.49
CA THR A 10 -19.83 -23.18 -9.52
C THR A 10 -21.25 -22.82 -9.10
N GLY A 11 -21.62 -21.54 -9.20
CA GLY A 11 -22.87 -21.01 -8.65
C GLY A 11 -22.95 -21.05 -7.12
N GLN A 12 -21.81 -21.16 -6.44
CA GLN A 12 -21.73 -21.30 -4.98
C GLN A 12 -21.26 -20.03 -4.27
N ASP A 13 -21.07 -18.92 -5.01
CA ASP A 13 -20.51 -17.65 -4.49
C ASP A 13 -19.18 -17.82 -3.75
N ASP A 14 -18.36 -18.80 -4.17
CA ASP A 14 -17.01 -19.00 -3.64
C ASP A 14 -16.01 -18.13 -4.40
N PRO A 15 -15.50 -17.05 -3.76
CA PRO A 15 -14.57 -16.14 -4.44
C PRO A 15 -13.26 -16.80 -4.89
N SER A 16 -12.86 -17.91 -4.26
CA SER A 16 -11.64 -18.64 -4.64
C SER A 16 -11.77 -19.33 -6.01
N GLN A 17 -12.99 -19.60 -6.44
CA GLN A 17 -13.33 -20.25 -7.72
C GLN A 17 -13.80 -19.26 -8.80
N MET A 18 -13.98 -18.00 -8.42
CA MET A 18 -14.41 -16.97 -9.36
C MET A 18 -13.28 -16.56 -10.29
N LEU A 19 -13.63 -16.37 -11.56
CA LEU A 19 -12.75 -15.79 -12.56
C LEU A 19 -13.08 -14.33 -12.75
N ALA A 20 -12.07 -13.49 -12.91
CA ALA A 20 -12.26 -12.06 -13.04
C ALA A 20 -11.49 -11.48 -14.22
N SER A 21 -12.09 -10.50 -14.86
CA SER A 21 -11.46 -9.68 -15.89
C SER A 21 -11.89 -8.24 -15.74
N ARG A 22 -10.95 -7.31 -15.85
CA ARG A 22 -11.21 -5.87 -15.79
C ARG A 22 -11.08 -5.29 -17.20
N PHE A 23 -11.98 -4.37 -17.53
CA PHE A 23 -11.97 -3.68 -18.81
C PHE A 23 -12.69 -2.33 -18.71
N TYR A 24 -12.39 -1.45 -19.67
CA TYR A 24 -13.07 -0.17 -19.79
C TYR A 24 -14.37 -0.31 -20.58
N LEU A 25 -15.48 0.04 -19.93
CA LEU A 25 -16.81 0.17 -20.54
C LEU A 25 -17.11 1.64 -20.78
N GLU A 26 -17.58 1.96 -22.00
CA GLU A 26 -17.98 3.29 -22.43
C GLU A 26 -19.19 3.22 -23.35
N ASN A 27 -19.73 4.36 -23.75
CA ASN A 27 -20.91 4.41 -24.63
C ASN A 27 -20.54 4.10 -26.10
N SER A 28 -20.17 2.85 -26.35
CA SER A 28 -19.79 2.32 -27.67
C SER A 28 -20.20 0.84 -27.78
N VAL A 29 -20.12 0.29 -28.99
CA VAL A 29 -20.34 -1.16 -29.19
C VAL A 29 -19.04 -1.88 -28.84
N ILE A 30 -19.04 -2.58 -27.72
CA ILE A 30 -17.88 -3.28 -27.20
C ILE A 30 -18.07 -4.79 -27.42
N SER A 31 -17.09 -5.44 -28.02
CA SER A 31 -16.98 -6.89 -28.04
C SER A 31 -15.94 -7.38 -27.06
N TYR A 32 -16.34 -8.39 -26.28
CA TYR A 32 -15.48 -9.09 -25.33
C TYR A 32 -15.38 -10.54 -25.76
N SER A 33 -14.18 -11.04 -26.02
CA SER A 33 -13.93 -12.42 -26.42
C SER A 33 -12.74 -13.02 -25.69
N GLY A 34 -12.89 -14.24 -25.23
CA GLY A 34 -11.86 -14.99 -24.52
C GLY A 34 -12.31 -16.39 -24.19
N HIS A 35 -11.40 -17.22 -23.68
CA HIS A 35 -11.73 -18.55 -23.23
C HIS A 35 -11.82 -18.54 -21.70
N VAL A 36 -12.95 -19.02 -21.17
CA VAL A 36 -13.23 -18.94 -19.73
C VAL A 36 -12.16 -19.60 -18.88
N ASP A 37 -11.59 -20.73 -19.34
CA ASP A 37 -10.55 -21.45 -18.59
C ASP A 37 -9.18 -20.76 -18.62
N SER A 38 -9.01 -19.73 -19.44
CA SER A 38 -7.78 -18.93 -19.49
C SER A 38 -7.90 -17.59 -18.75
N LEU A 39 -9.05 -17.27 -18.16
CA LEU A 39 -9.21 -16.08 -17.35
C LEU A 39 -8.53 -16.25 -15.99
N ARG A 40 -8.11 -15.13 -15.41
CA ARG A 40 -7.49 -15.08 -14.08
C ARG A 40 -8.51 -15.42 -12.99
N THR A 41 -8.08 -16.07 -11.93
CA THR A 41 -8.91 -16.20 -10.72
C THR A 41 -9.01 -14.86 -10.00
N TYR A 42 -10.06 -14.68 -9.22
CA TYR A 42 -10.30 -13.44 -8.48
C TYR A 42 -9.17 -13.11 -7.51
N TYR A 43 -8.65 -14.11 -6.81
CA TYR A 43 -7.60 -13.95 -5.80
C TYR A 43 -6.20 -14.38 -6.25
N TRP A 44 -6.08 -15.41 -7.09
CA TRP A 44 -4.81 -16.00 -7.45
C TRP A 44 -4.75 -16.26 -8.95
N SER A 45 -3.69 -15.83 -9.59
CA SER A 45 -3.43 -16.16 -10.98
C SER A 45 -2.06 -16.81 -11.10
N ASP A 46 -2.04 -18.06 -11.58
CA ASP A 46 -0.84 -18.59 -12.21
C ASP A 46 -0.76 -17.95 -13.61
N GLU A 47 0.18 -17.02 -13.77
CA GLU A 47 0.28 -16.23 -15.00
C GLU A 47 0.71 -17.06 -16.21
N THR A 48 1.27 -18.26 -16.01
CA THR A 48 1.79 -19.11 -17.10
C THR A 48 0.71 -19.64 -18.04
N PHE A 49 -0.53 -19.80 -17.55
CA PHE A 49 -1.64 -20.36 -18.31
C PHE A 49 -2.77 -19.35 -18.61
N ARG A 50 -2.60 -18.11 -18.18
CA ARG A 50 -3.66 -17.10 -18.28
C ARG A 50 -3.50 -16.24 -19.52
N LYS A 51 -4.62 -16.03 -20.22
CA LYS A 51 -4.70 -15.08 -21.34
C LYS A 51 -5.77 -14.06 -21.03
N ASP A 52 -5.41 -12.82 -21.16
CA ASP A 52 -6.39 -11.75 -21.05
C ASP A 52 -7.37 -11.81 -22.21
N PRO A 53 -8.64 -11.47 -22.00
CA PRO A 53 -9.63 -11.42 -23.06
C PRO A 53 -9.28 -10.34 -24.08
N VAL A 54 -9.72 -10.53 -25.32
CA VAL A 54 -9.62 -9.52 -26.35
C VAL A 54 -10.85 -8.63 -26.29
N ILE A 55 -10.64 -7.36 -26.04
CA ILE A 55 -11.70 -6.34 -25.94
C ILE A 55 -11.53 -5.40 -27.14
N LYS A 56 -12.61 -5.13 -27.85
CA LYS A 56 -12.61 -4.25 -29.03
C LYS A 56 -13.78 -3.26 -28.95
N GLY A 57 -13.59 -2.08 -29.54
CA GLY A 57 -14.62 -1.05 -29.64
C GLY A 57 -14.65 -0.09 -28.44
N SER A 58 -13.68 -0.18 -27.52
CA SER A 58 -13.49 0.78 -26.45
C SER A 58 -12.19 1.57 -26.66
N ALA A 59 -12.31 2.87 -26.92
CA ALA A 59 -11.17 3.75 -27.08
C ALA A 59 -10.38 3.90 -25.76
N SER A 60 -11.09 3.85 -24.62
CA SER A 60 -10.49 3.86 -23.28
C SER A 60 -9.68 2.57 -23.04
N GLN A 61 -10.18 1.40 -23.48
CA GLN A 61 -9.42 0.16 -23.39
C GLN A 61 -8.16 0.20 -24.27
N ASP A 62 -8.29 0.65 -25.51
CA ASP A 62 -7.15 0.78 -26.43
C ASP A 62 -6.08 1.74 -25.87
N LEU A 63 -6.49 2.81 -25.18
CA LEU A 63 -5.60 3.74 -24.53
C LEU A 63 -4.89 3.07 -23.33
N TYR A 64 -5.62 2.33 -22.52
CA TYR A 64 -5.07 1.60 -21.38
C TYR A 64 -4.10 0.49 -21.81
N ASP A 65 -4.43 -0.25 -22.87
CA ASP A 65 -3.56 -1.30 -23.42
C ASP A 65 -2.24 -0.73 -23.94
N ARG A 66 -2.27 0.46 -24.58
CA ARG A 66 -1.03 1.18 -24.98
C ARG A 66 -0.19 1.55 -23.77
N TYR A 67 -0.81 2.04 -22.68
CA TYR A 67 -0.11 2.32 -21.44
C TYR A 67 0.52 1.04 -20.87
N LEU A 68 -0.24 -0.04 -20.71
CA LEU A 68 0.27 -1.31 -20.19
C LEU A 68 1.44 -1.87 -21.03
N LYS A 69 1.33 -1.76 -22.35
CA LYS A 69 2.40 -2.18 -23.25
C LYS A 69 3.66 -1.34 -23.06
N SER A 70 3.54 -0.04 -22.82
CA SER A 70 4.68 0.86 -22.62
C SER A 70 5.47 0.56 -21.34
N ILE A 71 4.86 -0.05 -20.33
CA ILE A 71 5.48 -0.41 -19.05
C ILE A 71 5.70 -1.92 -18.85
N ALA A 72 5.40 -2.73 -19.88
CA ALA A 72 5.40 -4.20 -19.76
C ALA A 72 6.75 -4.76 -19.30
N ASP A 73 7.86 -4.27 -19.86
CA ASP A 73 9.22 -4.72 -19.52
C ASP A 73 9.59 -4.34 -18.09
N LEU A 74 9.20 -3.14 -17.62
CA LEU A 74 9.42 -2.73 -16.23
C LEU A 74 8.62 -3.60 -15.26
N ARG A 75 7.37 -3.88 -15.57
CA ARG A 75 6.52 -4.78 -14.75
C ARG A 75 7.09 -6.20 -14.69
N LYS A 76 7.61 -6.72 -15.80
CA LYS A 76 8.26 -8.03 -15.81
C LYS A 76 9.53 -8.04 -14.95
N GLN A 77 10.36 -7.00 -15.02
CA GLN A 77 11.54 -6.87 -14.17
C GLN A 77 11.15 -6.81 -12.69
N SER A 78 10.16 -5.98 -12.32
CA SER A 78 9.63 -5.89 -10.95
C SER A 78 9.14 -7.26 -10.45
N GLY A 79 8.33 -7.98 -11.25
CA GLY A 79 7.88 -9.33 -10.90
C GLY A 79 9.02 -10.29 -10.60
N THR A 80 10.06 -10.31 -11.45
CA THR A 80 11.23 -11.18 -11.24
C THR A 80 12.01 -10.83 -9.96
N ILE A 81 12.16 -9.54 -9.67
CA ILE A 81 12.83 -9.10 -8.43
C ILE A 81 11.99 -9.46 -7.21
N ASN A 82 10.68 -9.26 -7.28
CA ASN A 82 9.77 -9.60 -6.18
C ASN A 82 9.77 -11.12 -5.88
N GLU A 83 9.72 -11.98 -6.89
CA GLU A 83 9.84 -13.43 -6.71
C GLU A 83 11.15 -13.80 -6.00
N LYS A 84 12.26 -13.22 -6.45
CA LYS A 84 13.57 -13.44 -5.83
C LYS A 84 13.61 -12.91 -4.38
N TYR A 85 13.02 -11.75 -4.13
CA TYR A 85 12.91 -11.18 -2.78
C TYR A 85 12.12 -12.08 -1.83
N LEU A 86 11.00 -12.63 -2.30
CA LEU A 86 10.19 -13.57 -1.52
C LEU A 86 10.98 -14.83 -1.15
N GLU A 87 11.78 -15.36 -2.08
CA GLU A 87 12.57 -16.57 -1.88
C GLU A 87 13.79 -16.33 -0.97
N VAL A 88 14.56 -15.28 -1.26
CA VAL A 88 15.88 -15.06 -0.64
C VAL A 88 15.78 -14.35 0.71
N TYR A 89 14.81 -13.46 0.87
CA TYR A 89 14.68 -12.64 2.07
C TYR A 89 13.39 -12.90 2.85
N HIS A 90 12.23 -12.74 2.24
CA HIS A 90 10.97 -12.67 2.98
C HIS A 90 10.61 -13.99 3.69
N ARG A 91 10.67 -15.13 2.98
CA ARG A 91 10.38 -16.45 3.58
C ARG A 91 11.39 -16.82 4.66
N PRO A 92 12.72 -16.73 4.44
CA PRO A 92 13.70 -16.97 5.50
C PRO A 92 13.52 -16.07 6.72
N ALA A 93 13.15 -14.78 6.53
CA ALA A 93 12.95 -13.85 7.63
C ALA A 93 11.79 -14.26 8.56
N MET A 94 10.75 -14.93 8.04
CA MET A 94 9.67 -15.49 8.86
C MET A 94 10.18 -16.59 9.82
N ASP A 95 11.25 -17.28 9.46
CA ASP A 95 11.93 -18.29 10.28
C ASP A 95 13.09 -17.70 11.11
N GLY A 96 13.23 -16.36 11.13
CA GLY A 96 14.26 -15.63 11.87
C GLY A 96 15.63 -15.65 11.20
N ILE A 97 15.71 -15.97 9.90
CA ILE A 97 16.95 -15.93 9.10
C ILE A 97 16.92 -14.64 8.28
N PHE A 98 17.77 -13.68 8.64
CA PHE A 98 17.80 -12.36 8.00
C PHE A 98 18.96 -12.26 7.02
N ASN A 99 18.67 -12.45 5.73
CA ASN A 99 19.61 -12.22 4.63
C ASN A 99 19.61 -10.73 4.23
N THR A 100 20.02 -9.88 5.18
CA THR A 100 19.83 -8.41 5.09
C THR A 100 20.50 -7.79 3.89
N GLU A 101 21.75 -8.15 3.59
CA GLU A 101 22.50 -7.59 2.45
C GLU A 101 21.83 -7.90 1.10
N GLU A 102 21.42 -9.15 0.89
CA GLU A 102 20.73 -9.58 -0.32
C GLU A 102 19.35 -8.93 -0.42
N GLY A 103 18.63 -8.85 0.72
CA GLY A 103 17.34 -8.18 0.81
C GLY A 103 17.42 -6.71 0.42
N ILE A 104 18.39 -5.98 0.97
CA ILE A 104 18.64 -4.57 0.66
C ILE A 104 19.00 -4.39 -0.82
N ALA A 105 19.85 -5.26 -1.37
CA ALA A 105 20.24 -5.18 -2.77
C ALA A 105 19.04 -5.35 -3.72
N LEU A 106 18.10 -6.26 -3.38
CA LEU A 106 16.88 -6.47 -4.15
C LEU A 106 15.90 -5.30 -4.02
N ILE A 107 15.70 -4.77 -2.81
CA ILE A 107 14.84 -3.60 -2.59
C ILE A 107 15.38 -2.35 -3.32
N LYS A 108 16.69 -2.13 -3.34
CA LYS A 108 17.28 -1.03 -4.12
C LYS A 108 16.98 -1.16 -5.61
N GLN A 109 17.07 -2.37 -6.17
CA GLN A 109 16.70 -2.62 -7.57
C GLN A 109 15.20 -2.39 -7.81
N GLU A 110 14.33 -2.89 -6.91
CA GLU A 110 12.88 -2.68 -6.99
C GLU A 110 12.51 -1.20 -6.92
N ASN A 111 13.12 -0.43 -6.01
CA ASN A 111 12.91 1.01 -5.89
C ASN A 111 13.25 1.78 -7.17
N GLU A 112 14.33 1.40 -7.87
CA GLU A 112 14.69 2.01 -9.15
C GLU A 112 13.69 1.69 -10.27
N ILE A 113 13.12 0.48 -10.26
CA ILE A 113 12.05 0.11 -11.21
C ILE A 113 10.76 0.84 -10.88
N ASN A 114 10.35 0.86 -9.61
CA ASN A 114 9.16 1.56 -9.16
C ASN A 114 9.22 3.06 -9.46
N LYS A 115 10.40 3.68 -9.32
CA LYS A 115 10.62 5.07 -9.73
C LYS A 115 10.36 5.28 -11.23
N LYS A 116 10.83 4.37 -12.08
CA LYS A 116 10.59 4.43 -13.53
C LYS A 116 9.10 4.20 -13.86
N LEU A 117 8.46 3.26 -13.19
CA LEU A 117 7.01 3.02 -13.33
C LEU A 117 6.20 4.25 -12.93
N ASN A 118 6.51 4.87 -11.79
CA ASN A 118 5.84 6.08 -11.33
C ASN A 118 6.04 7.26 -12.30
N ILE A 119 7.25 7.43 -12.85
CA ILE A 119 7.51 8.46 -13.88
C ILE A 119 6.68 8.19 -15.13
N ALA A 120 6.61 6.95 -15.59
CA ALA A 120 5.83 6.58 -16.78
C ALA A 120 4.33 6.81 -16.55
N GLN A 121 3.81 6.44 -15.39
CA GLN A 121 2.41 6.67 -15.01
C GLN A 121 2.10 8.17 -14.91
N TRP A 122 2.95 8.94 -14.26
CA TRP A 122 2.79 10.39 -14.13
C TRP A 122 2.76 11.08 -15.49
N LYS A 123 3.73 10.75 -16.36
CA LYS A 123 3.79 11.27 -17.73
C LYS A 123 2.52 10.94 -18.51
N PHE A 124 2.03 9.70 -18.42
CA PHE A 124 0.80 9.29 -19.08
C PHE A 124 -0.42 10.11 -18.60
N ILE A 125 -0.51 10.37 -17.30
CA ILE A 125 -1.57 11.21 -16.71
C ILE A 125 -1.48 12.65 -17.24
N GLU A 126 -0.29 13.22 -17.33
CA GLU A 126 -0.09 14.57 -17.90
C GLU A 126 -0.46 14.66 -19.40
N GLU A 127 -0.22 13.59 -20.16
CA GLU A 127 -0.57 13.50 -21.59
C GLU A 127 -2.06 13.24 -21.82
N HIS A 128 -2.78 12.64 -20.86
CA HIS A 128 -4.17 12.23 -20.99
C HIS A 128 -5.04 12.55 -19.76
N PRO A 129 -4.97 13.77 -19.20
CA PRO A 129 -5.65 14.11 -17.95
C PRO A 129 -7.18 14.11 -18.07
N GLU A 130 -7.72 14.35 -19.28
CA GLU A 130 -9.14 14.35 -19.59
C GLU A 130 -9.72 12.96 -19.87
N SER A 131 -8.86 11.93 -20.01
CA SER A 131 -9.32 10.56 -20.23
C SER A 131 -9.70 9.88 -18.91
N ILE A 132 -10.68 8.98 -18.96
CA ILE A 132 -11.05 8.17 -17.80
C ILE A 132 -9.88 7.28 -17.36
N VAL A 133 -9.00 6.87 -18.27
CA VAL A 133 -7.79 6.10 -17.96
C VAL A 133 -6.80 6.94 -17.17
N GLY A 134 -6.55 8.19 -17.60
CA GLY A 134 -5.70 9.12 -16.86
C GLY A 134 -6.26 9.43 -15.47
N TYR A 135 -7.58 9.62 -15.35
CA TYR A 135 -8.27 9.81 -14.08
C TYR A 135 -8.09 8.59 -13.13
N ASP A 136 -8.34 7.38 -13.62
CA ASP A 136 -8.20 6.15 -12.83
C ASP A 136 -6.75 5.90 -12.41
N LEU A 137 -5.78 6.15 -13.30
CA LEU A 137 -4.36 6.05 -12.97
C LEU A 137 -3.94 7.12 -11.94
N ALA A 138 -4.50 8.34 -12.00
CA ALA A 138 -4.28 9.36 -10.99
C ALA A 138 -4.85 8.95 -9.63
N LEU A 139 -6.03 8.33 -9.59
CA LEU A 139 -6.60 7.78 -8.35
C LEU A 139 -5.73 6.68 -7.73
N GLN A 140 -5.00 5.89 -8.53
CA GLN A 140 -4.11 4.86 -7.99
C GLN A 140 -2.99 5.44 -7.12
N PHE A 141 -2.51 6.66 -7.38
CA PHE A 141 -1.57 7.35 -6.50
C PHE A 141 -2.17 7.75 -5.14
N LEU A 142 -3.49 7.86 -5.04
CA LEU A 142 -4.20 8.38 -3.87
C LEU A 142 -4.87 7.29 -3.03
N GLN A 143 -5.25 6.17 -3.65
CA GLN A 143 -6.08 5.12 -3.05
C GLN A 143 -5.30 3.86 -2.68
N GLY A 144 -4.00 3.83 -2.91
CA GLY A 144 -3.14 2.74 -2.45
C GLY A 144 -3.11 2.66 -0.91
N MET A 145 -2.64 1.53 -0.39
CA MET A 145 -2.39 1.37 1.05
C MET A 145 -1.40 2.43 1.56
N TYR A 146 -0.57 2.95 0.66
CA TYR A 146 0.44 3.96 0.93
C TYR A 146 0.34 5.11 -0.06
N VAL A 147 0.46 6.33 0.45
CA VAL A 147 0.59 7.54 -0.38
C VAL A 147 2.06 7.89 -0.51
N ASN A 148 2.66 7.55 -1.66
CA ASN A 148 4.08 7.80 -1.93
C ASN A 148 4.32 9.14 -2.66
N LEU A 149 3.43 10.12 -2.45
CA LEU A 149 3.55 11.46 -2.99
C LEU A 149 3.89 12.45 -1.88
N THR A 150 4.73 13.43 -2.22
CA THR A 150 4.91 14.63 -1.40
C THR A 150 3.70 15.55 -1.54
N VAL A 151 3.50 16.44 -0.57
CA VAL A 151 2.40 17.43 -0.62
C VAL A 151 2.40 18.24 -1.94
N PRO A 152 3.52 18.81 -2.42
CA PRO A 152 3.54 19.51 -3.70
C PRO A 152 3.13 18.65 -4.90
N GLN A 153 3.57 17.39 -4.95
CA GLN A 153 3.18 16.46 -6.02
C GLN A 153 1.67 16.16 -5.98
N LEU A 154 1.13 15.96 -4.79
CA LEU A 154 -0.28 15.71 -4.59
C LEU A 154 -1.12 16.93 -5.01
N GLU A 155 -0.70 18.14 -4.66
CA GLU A 155 -1.35 19.39 -5.07
C GLU A 155 -1.28 19.60 -6.59
N GLN A 156 -0.15 19.31 -7.22
CA GLN A 156 0.01 19.35 -8.69
C GLN A 156 -0.95 18.37 -9.37
N LEU A 157 -1.01 17.12 -8.91
CA LEU A 157 -1.89 16.10 -9.45
C LEU A 157 -3.37 16.50 -9.29
N THR A 158 -3.73 17.01 -8.11
CA THR A 158 -5.09 17.48 -7.82
C THR A 158 -5.49 18.62 -8.75
N ALA A 159 -4.63 19.63 -8.92
CA ALA A 159 -4.89 20.75 -9.81
C ALA A 159 -5.05 20.30 -11.28
N LEU A 160 -4.20 19.37 -11.74
CA LEU A 160 -4.25 18.84 -13.10
C LEU A 160 -5.60 18.15 -13.37
N ILE A 161 -5.99 17.20 -12.52
CA ILE A 161 -7.19 16.40 -12.73
C ILE A 161 -8.47 17.23 -12.51
N THR A 162 -8.54 18.05 -11.47
CA THR A 162 -9.74 18.89 -11.24
C THR A 162 -9.96 19.89 -12.36
N LYS A 163 -8.89 20.43 -12.96
CA LYS A 163 -8.98 21.30 -14.14
C LYS A 163 -9.48 20.53 -15.38
N ALA A 164 -8.94 19.36 -15.64
CA ALA A 164 -9.33 18.55 -16.79
C ALA A 164 -10.79 18.09 -16.72
N TRP A 165 -11.30 17.86 -15.51
CA TRP A 165 -12.67 17.37 -15.27
C TRP A 165 -13.63 18.47 -14.78
N ALA A 166 -13.28 19.75 -14.92
CA ALA A 166 -14.11 20.89 -14.47
C ALA A 166 -15.52 20.92 -15.10
N ASN A 167 -15.67 20.39 -16.30
CA ASN A 167 -16.97 20.29 -16.99
C ASN A 167 -17.86 19.14 -16.48
N ILE A 168 -17.33 18.28 -15.60
CA ILE A 168 -18.03 17.18 -14.93
C ILE A 168 -17.80 17.32 -13.43
N PRO A 169 -18.48 18.27 -12.77
CA PRO A 169 -18.21 18.62 -11.37
C PRO A 169 -18.14 17.42 -10.40
N PRO A 170 -19.03 16.41 -10.49
CA PRO A 170 -18.94 15.26 -9.58
C PRO A 170 -17.62 14.51 -9.65
N MET A 171 -16.99 14.44 -10.84
CA MET A 171 -15.68 13.79 -10.99
C MET A 171 -14.56 14.63 -10.35
N ALA A 172 -14.56 15.94 -10.61
CA ALA A 172 -13.58 16.86 -10.04
C ALA A 172 -13.69 16.91 -8.49
N GLU A 173 -14.90 16.99 -7.95
CA GLU A 173 -15.16 17.00 -6.50
C GLU A 173 -14.77 15.68 -5.83
N ASN A 174 -15.10 14.54 -6.46
CA ASN A 174 -14.70 13.23 -5.97
C ASN A 174 -13.17 13.11 -5.89
N PHE A 175 -12.47 13.49 -6.96
CA PHE A 175 -11.02 13.45 -6.98
C PHE A 175 -10.42 14.33 -5.87
N LYS A 176 -10.91 15.57 -5.74
CA LYS A 176 -10.47 16.49 -4.68
C LYS A 176 -10.70 15.91 -3.28
N THR A 177 -11.85 15.33 -3.02
CA THR A 177 -12.18 14.70 -1.73
C THR A 177 -11.21 13.60 -1.38
N ILE A 178 -10.87 12.73 -2.35
CA ILE A 178 -9.92 11.65 -2.17
C ILE A 178 -8.50 12.21 -1.96
N ALA A 179 -8.10 13.22 -2.73
CA ALA A 179 -6.81 13.87 -2.60
C ALA A 179 -6.62 14.56 -1.23
N ASP A 180 -7.65 15.28 -0.75
CA ASP A 180 -7.63 15.92 0.56
C ASP A 180 -7.46 14.87 1.69
N LYS A 181 -8.09 13.72 1.56
CA LYS A 181 -7.90 12.60 2.48
C LYS A 181 -6.50 11.99 2.37
N ALA A 182 -6.00 11.77 1.16
CA ALA A 182 -4.67 11.23 0.91
C ALA A 182 -3.55 12.14 1.45
N LYS A 183 -3.78 13.47 1.47
CA LYS A 183 -2.84 14.46 1.97
C LYS A 183 -2.41 14.19 3.41
N THR A 184 -3.29 13.66 4.26
CA THR A 184 -2.97 13.35 5.66
C THR A 184 -1.84 12.31 5.82
N MET A 185 -1.59 11.53 4.76
CA MET A 185 -0.56 10.49 4.71
C MET A 185 0.58 10.81 3.73
N ALA A 186 0.59 12.03 3.17
CA ALA A 186 1.61 12.43 2.21
C ALA A 186 2.98 12.58 2.88
N ILE A 187 4.04 12.31 2.12
CA ILE A 187 5.42 12.49 2.58
C ILE A 187 5.67 13.96 2.90
N GLY A 188 6.17 14.23 4.09
CA GLY A 188 6.42 15.56 4.64
C GLY A 188 5.30 16.09 5.54
N GLU A 189 4.10 15.47 5.55
CA GLU A 189 3.03 15.83 6.50
C GLU A 189 3.36 15.34 7.91
N LYS A 190 2.85 16.06 8.90
CA LYS A 190 3.02 15.66 10.30
C LYS A 190 2.07 14.51 10.63
N TYR A 191 2.54 13.58 11.48
CA TYR A 191 1.67 12.50 11.95
C TYR A 191 0.40 13.05 12.63
N GLN A 192 -0.68 12.31 12.58
CA GLN A 192 -1.96 12.70 13.18
C GLN A 192 -1.97 12.35 14.67
N ASP A 193 -2.10 13.36 15.54
CA ASP A 193 -2.24 13.10 16.97
C ASP A 193 -3.66 12.58 17.27
N ILE A 194 -3.72 11.37 17.79
CA ILE A 194 -4.97 10.66 18.13
C ILE A 194 -4.88 10.07 19.53
N GLU A 195 -6.02 9.82 20.16
CA GLU A 195 -6.11 9.14 21.44
C GLU A 195 -6.21 7.63 21.22
N LEU A 196 -5.35 6.89 21.91
CA LEU A 196 -5.22 5.44 21.82
C LEU A 196 -5.13 4.83 23.21
N MET A 197 -5.56 3.58 23.36
CA MET A 197 -5.46 2.86 24.61
C MET A 197 -4.06 2.28 24.78
N ASN A 198 -3.46 2.48 25.94
CA ASN A 198 -2.21 1.83 26.33
C ASN A 198 -2.46 0.43 26.97
N PRO A 199 -1.43 -0.41 27.21
CA PRO A 199 -1.59 -1.73 27.81
C PRO A 199 -2.28 -1.73 29.18
N GLU A 200 -2.16 -0.63 29.93
CA GLU A 200 -2.84 -0.46 31.24
C GLU A 200 -4.32 -0.08 31.10
N GLY A 201 -4.84 0.03 29.86
CA GLY A 201 -6.24 0.36 29.58
C GLY A 201 -6.57 1.86 29.66
N LYS A 202 -5.56 2.74 29.72
CA LYS A 202 -5.74 4.19 29.77
C LYS A 202 -5.65 4.79 28.37
N MET A 203 -6.53 5.75 28.06
CA MET A 203 -6.43 6.55 26.85
C MET A 203 -5.30 7.57 26.97
N VAL A 204 -4.42 7.58 25.99
CA VAL A 204 -3.26 8.49 25.90
C VAL A 204 -3.15 9.07 24.50
N LYS A 205 -2.63 10.28 24.38
CA LYS A 205 -2.36 10.88 23.08
C LYS A 205 -1.12 10.24 22.45
N LEU A 206 -1.15 9.97 21.15
CA LEU A 206 -0.01 9.45 20.40
C LEU A 206 1.21 10.39 20.58
N SER A 207 1.00 11.71 20.60
CA SER A 207 2.05 12.71 20.84
C SER A 207 2.78 12.56 22.15
N SER A 208 2.16 11.98 23.18
CA SER A 208 2.83 11.67 24.44
C SER A 208 3.75 10.45 24.36
N CYS A 209 3.68 9.70 23.28
CA CYS A 209 4.43 8.46 23.07
C CYS A 209 5.53 8.62 22.00
N VAL A 210 5.38 9.55 21.07
CA VAL A 210 6.36 9.83 20.00
C VAL A 210 7.51 10.64 20.59
N PRO A 211 8.74 10.09 20.73
CA PRO A 211 9.87 10.81 21.26
C PRO A 211 10.38 11.85 20.25
N GLU A 212 10.75 13.03 20.77
CA GLU A 212 11.36 14.08 19.96
C GLU A 212 12.79 13.69 19.54
N GLY A 213 13.20 14.12 18.35
CA GLY A 213 14.55 13.97 17.84
C GLY A 213 14.94 12.56 17.42
N LYS A 214 13.99 11.62 17.39
CA LYS A 214 14.21 10.26 16.91
C LYS A 214 13.47 9.99 15.60
N TYR A 215 13.97 9.02 14.82
CA TYR A 215 13.15 8.39 13.80
C TYR A 215 12.20 7.39 14.47
N VAL A 216 10.92 7.46 14.13
CA VAL A 216 9.88 6.65 14.77
C VAL A 216 9.09 5.88 13.71
N MET A 217 9.10 4.56 13.81
CA MET A 217 8.23 3.72 13.00
C MET A 217 6.87 3.59 13.69
N LEU A 218 5.79 4.01 13.01
CA LEU A 218 4.43 3.65 13.38
C LEU A 218 4.04 2.40 12.61
N GLU A 219 3.79 1.31 13.31
CA GLU A 219 3.34 0.04 12.75
C GLU A 219 1.88 -0.20 13.13
N PHE A 220 1.01 -0.27 12.13
CA PHE A 220 -0.40 -0.61 12.32
C PHE A 220 -0.60 -2.10 12.08
N TRP A 221 -1.15 -2.80 13.08
CA TRP A 221 -1.23 -4.26 13.09
C TRP A 221 -2.49 -4.78 13.80
N ALA A 222 -2.66 -6.10 13.86
CA ALA A 222 -3.67 -6.74 14.70
C ALA A 222 -3.23 -8.17 15.09
N SER A 223 -3.75 -8.67 16.21
CA SER A 223 -3.45 -10.01 16.71
C SER A 223 -3.85 -11.14 15.75
N TRP A 224 -4.90 -10.93 14.98
CA TRP A 224 -5.42 -11.85 13.97
C TRP A 224 -4.73 -11.73 12.60
N CYS A 225 -3.84 -10.75 12.43
CA CYS A 225 -3.14 -10.49 11.18
C CYS A 225 -1.89 -11.39 11.08
N GLY A 226 -1.99 -12.48 10.35
CA GLY A 226 -0.86 -13.41 10.13
C GLY A 226 0.39 -12.73 9.54
N PRO A 227 0.29 -11.97 8.44
CA PRO A 227 1.43 -11.23 7.89
C PRO A 227 2.06 -10.21 8.85
N CYS A 228 1.25 -9.58 9.73
CA CYS A 228 1.78 -8.69 10.77
C CYS A 228 2.66 -9.47 11.75
N ARG A 229 2.14 -10.59 12.25
CA ARG A 229 2.86 -11.45 13.20
C ARG A 229 4.13 -12.03 12.58
N GLY A 230 4.11 -12.34 11.29
CA GLY A 230 5.29 -12.80 10.55
C GLY A 230 6.42 -11.76 10.45
N GLU A 231 6.09 -10.46 10.54
CA GLU A 231 7.07 -9.36 10.52
C GLU A 231 7.72 -9.10 11.89
N ILE A 232 7.05 -9.46 13.00
CA ILE A 232 7.53 -9.12 14.36
C ILE A 232 8.92 -9.67 14.70
N PRO A 233 9.34 -10.88 14.29
CA PRO A 233 10.72 -11.34 14.48
C PRO A 233 11.76 -10.39 13.88
N HIS A 234 11.51 -9.87 12.68
CA HIS A 234 12.36 -8.87 12.03
C HIS A 234 12.36 -7.55 12.81
N LEU A 235 11.19 -7.05 13.23
CA LEU A 235 11.09 -5.81 14.02
C LEU A 235 11.86 -5.92 15.35
N ARG A 236 11.84 -7.09 16.01
CA ARG A 236 12.66 -7.31 17.22
C ARG A 236 14.16 -7.21 16.94
N HIS A 237 14.62 -7.79 15.82
CA HIS A 237 16.01 -7.72 15.40
C HIS A 237 16.43 -6.27 15.15
N VAL A 238 15.68 -5.56 14.32
CA VAL A 238 15.90 -4.15 13.99
C VAL A 238 15.87 -3.25 15.25
N TYR A 239 14.89 -3.46 16.12
CA TYR A 239 14.77 -2.66 17.35
C TYR A 239 15.97 -2.84 18.27
N GLN A 240 16.46 -4.07 18.43
CA GLN A 240 17.66 -4.34 19.22
C GLN A 240 18.90 -3.62 18.67
N GLU A 241 19.02 -3.54 17.35
CA GLU A 241 20.18 -2.93 16.70
C GLU A 241 20.16 -1.40 16.73
N TYR A 242 18.97 -0.77 16.57
CA TYR A 242 18.88 0.66 16.29
C TYR A 242 18.27 1.51 17.42
N LYS A 243 17.64 0.92 18.45
CA LYS A 243 17.00 1.68 19.55
C LYS A 243 17.95 2.65 20.27
N ASP A 244 19.20 2.23 20.47
CA ASP A 244 20.23 3.04 21.15
C ASP A 244 20.92 4.03 20.20
N LYS A 245 20.66 3.92 18.90
CA LYS A 245 21.14 4.84 17.88
C LYS A 245 20.16 5.98 17.58
N GLY A 246 18.94 5.94 18.14
CA GLY A 246 17.93 7.00 17.95
C GLY A 246 16.74 6.57 17.11
N PHE A 247 16.48 5.27 17.00
CA PHE A 247 15.29 4.69 16.38
C PHE A 247 14.28 4.23 17.43
N GLU A 248 12.99 4.36 17.14
CA GLU A 248 11.91 3.89 18.01
C GLU A 248 10.81 3.22 17.18
N ILE A 249 10.10 2.27 17.78
CA ILE A 249 8.91 1.64 17.21
C ILE A 249 7.71 1.91 18.13
N ILE A 250 6.59 2.28 17.54
CA ILE A 250 5.29 2.34 18.20
C ILE A 250 4.35 1.47 17.39
N SER A 251 3.96 0.32 17.93
CA SER A 251 2.95 -0.52 17.31
C SER A 251 1.56 -0.09 17.77
N ILE A 252 0.66 0.10 16.81
CA ILE A 252 -0.71 0.55 17.02
C ILE A 252 -1.63 -0.57 16.54
N SER A 253 -2.22 -1.30 17.48
CA SER A 253 -3.17 -2.36 17.17
C SER A 253 -4.54 -1.78 16.81
N ILE A 254 -5.22 -2.47 15.89
CA ILE A 254 -6.65 -2.27 15.58
C ILE A 254 -7.52 -3.41 16.13
N ASP A 255 -7.07 -4.09 17.17
CA ASP A 255 -7.86 -5.13 17.84
C ASP A 255 -9.03 -4.52 18.63
N GLU A 256 -10.23 -5.04 18.41
CA GLU A 256 -11.41 -4.62 19.16
C GLU A 256 -11.47 -5.24 20.57
N LYS A 257 -10.73 -6.35 20.78
CA LYS A 257 -10.66 -7.06 22.06
C LYS A 257 -9.27 -6.90 22.68
N LYS A 258 -9.22 -6.18 23.80
CA LYS A 258 -7.98 -6.00 24.56
C LYS A 258 -7.31 -7.33 24.94
N THR A 259 -8.09 -8.36 25.26
CA THR A 259 -7.57 -9.69 25.63
C THR A 259 -6.75 -10.35 24.53
N ASP A 260 -7.19 -10.20 23.27
CA ASP A 260 -6.53 -10.80 22.11
C ASP A 260 -5.23 -10.04 21.82
N TRP A 261 -5.26 -8.70 21.89
CA TRP A 261 -4.08 -7.84 21.79
C TRP A 261 -3.06 -8.14 22.89
N ASP A 262 -3.47 -8.18 24.18
CA ASP A 262 -2.58 -8.50 25.32
C ASP A 262 -1.92 -9.87 25.17
N LYS A 263 -2.66 -10.85 24.69
CA LYS A 263 -2.15 -12.20 24.44
C LYS A 263 -1.11 -12.19 23.34
N ALA A 264 -1.42 -11.58 22.19
CA ALA A 264 -0.51 -11.53 21.05
C ALA A 264 0.79 -10.78 21.36
N MET A 265 0.73 -9.63 22.05
CA MET A 265 1.93 -8.90 22.50
C MET A 265 2.88 -9.78 23.32
N LYS A 266 2.35 -10.61 24.22
CA LYS A 266 3.14 -11.53 25.06
C LYS A 266 3.74 -12.67 24.24
N GLU A 267 2.92 -13.30 23.39
CA GLU A 267 3.37 -14.38 22.50
C GLU A 267 4.50 -13.92 21.59
N GLU A 268 4.36 -12.74 21.00
CA GLU A 268 5.33 -12.17 20.08
C GLU A 268 6.50 -11.44 20.78
N LYS A 269 6.49 -11.33 22.10
CA LYS A 269 7.54 -10.69 22.91
C LYS A 269 7.85 -9.27 22.41
N MET A 270 6.82 -8.48 22.18
CA MET A 270 6.96 -7.09 21.72
C MET A 270 7.44 -6.21 22.88
N VAL A 271 8.66 -5.68 22.79
CA VAL A 271 9.32 -4.96 23.90
C VAL A 271 9.32 -3.45 23.76
N TRP A 272 8.84 -2.93 22.62
CA TRP A 272 8.69 -1.50 22.34
C TRP A 272 7.29 -1.00 22.68
N LYS A 273 7.05 0.30 22.46
CA LYS A 273 5.79 0.96 22.79
C LYS A 273 4.60 0.33 22.04
N GLN A 274 3.55 0.03 22.81
CA GLN A 274 2.32 -0.57 22.29
C GLN A 274 1.13 0.34 22.58
N LEU A 275 0.28 0.54 21.58
CA LEU A 275 -0.99 1.26 21.67
C LEU A 275 -2.07 0.49 20.93
N CYS A 276 -3.34 0.78 21.21
CA CYS A 276 -4.47 0.11 20.57
C CYS A 276 -5.60 1.10 20.29
N ASP A 277 -6.20 0.99 19.11
CA ASP A 277 -7.49 1.58 18.79
C ASP A 277 -8.59 0.50 18.95
N PRO A 278 -9.35 0.51 20.04
CA PRO A 278 -10.34 -0.54 20.30
C PRO A 278 -11.57 -0.48 19.36
N ASN A 279 -11.64 0.52 18.51
CA ASN A 279 -12.72 0.65 17.50
C ASN A 279 -12.35 0.02 16.15
N GLY A 280 -11.18 -0.59 16.03
CA GLY A 280 -10.73 -1.28 14.83
C GLY A 280 -10.73 -0.38 13.59
N PHE A 281 -11.23 -0.88 12.47
CA PHE A 281 -11.35 -0.10 11.24
C PHE A 281 -12.39 1.04 11.28
N ASN A 282 -13.19 1.14 12.35
CA ASN A 282 -14.14 2.24 12.55
C ASN A 282 -13.57 3.36 13.45
N GLY A 283 -12.37 3.18 13.96
CA GLY A 283 -11.75 4.08 14.91
C GLY A 283 -10.91 5.20 14.27
N PRO A 284 -10.35 6.07 15.14
CA PRO A 284 -9.51 7.20 14.71
C PRO A 284 -8.27 6.78 13.92
N VAL A 285 -7.72 5.59 14.13
CA VAL A 285 -6.60 5.06 13.34
C VAL A 285 -6.99 4.97 11.86
N ALA A 286 -8.04 4.23 11.55
CA ALA A 286 -8.49 4.05 10.17
C ALA A 286 -8.94 5.36 9.52
N GLN A 287 -9.62 6.22 10.29
CA GLN A 287 -10.17 7.48 9.78
C GLN A 287 -9.08 8.53 9.51
N LYS A 288 -8.12 8.72 10.43
CA LYS A 288 -7.10 9.78 10.36
C LYS A 288 -5.87 9.38 9.55
N TYR A 289 -5.48 8.11 9.63
CA TYR A 289 -4.33 7.57 8.88
C TYR A 289 -4.75 6.88 7.58
N ASN A 290 -6.04 6.89 7.24
CA ASN A 290 -6.57 6.23 6.03
C ASN A 290 -6.17 4.74 5.94
N ILE A 291 -6.11 4.06 7.10
CA ILE A 291 -5.74 2.64 7.16
C ILE A 291 -6.91 1.80 6.67
N THR A 292 -6.74 1.13 5.54
CA THR A 292 -7.73 0.22 4.93
C THR A 292 -7.34 -1.25 5.07
N GLY A 293 -6.15 -1.52 5.60
CA GLY A 293 -5.63 -2.86 5.83
C GLY A 293 -4.40 -2.85 6.72
N VAL A 294 -4.06 -4.01 7.27
CA VAL A 294 -2.84 -4.22 8.06
C VAL A 294 -2.08 -5.42 7.50
N PRO A 295 -0.73 -5.45 7.57
CA PRO A 295 0.14 -4.46 8.21
C PRO A 295 0.33 -3.21 7.36
N THR A 296 0.37 -2.04 8.00
CA THR A 296 0.75 -0.77 7.40
C THR A 296 1.85 -0.13 8.25
N CYS A 297 2.90 0.37 7.63
CA CYS A 297 4.07 0.91 8.34
C CYS A 297 4.50 2.23 7.72
N ILE A 298 4.71 3.24 8.54
CA ILE A 298 5.26 4.54 8.16
C ILE A 298 6.44 4.88 9.06
N LEU A 299 7.45 5.52 8.51
CA LEU A 299 8.59 6.04 9.25
C LEU A 299 8.46 7.56 9.37
N LEU A 300 8.49 8.06 10.60
CA LEU A 300 8.54 9.49 10.89
C LEU A 300 9.99 9.94 11.01
N ASP A 301 10.28 11.15 10.55
CA ASP A 301 11.55 11.83 10.82
C ASP A 301 11.63 12.38 12.25
N LYS A 302 12.74 13.03 12.56
CA LYS A 302 13.03 13.59 13.90
C LYS A 302 12.10 14.73 14.31
N GLU A 303 11.41 15.33 13.35
CA GLU A 303 10.41 16.38 13.52
C GLU A 303 8.98 15.82 13.60
N GLY A 304 8.81 14.48 13.47
CA GLY A 304 7.52 13.80 13.45
C GLY A 304 6.75 13.97 12.14
N ARG A 305 7.45 14.12 11.02
CA ARG A 305 6.85 14.14 9.70
C ARG A 305 6.98 12.78 9.05
N ILE A 306 6.02 12.41 8.21
CA ILE A 306 6.07 11.18 7.42
C ILE A 306 7.27 11.28 6.47
N PHE A 307 8.28 10.48 6.74
CA PHE A 307 9.54 10.44 5.99
C PHE A 307 9.50 9.39 4.89
N LYS A 308 9.00 8.21 5.21
CA LYS A 308 8.87 7.06 4.31
C LYS A 308 7.62 6.24 4.65
N THR A 309 7.08 5.59 3.65
CA THR A 309 5.99 4.61 3.79
C THR A 309 6.48 3.22 3.39
N GLU A 310 5.67 2.20 3.59
CA GLU A 310 6.00 0.80 3.24
C GLU A 310 7.26 0.25 3.93
N MET A 311 7.54 0.72 5.14
CA MET A 311 8.76 0.41 5.88
C MET A 311 8.68 -0.98 6.53
N ARG A 312 8.89 -2.03 5.73
CA ARG A 312 8.84 -3.43 6.16
C ARG A 312 10.01 -4.21 5.59
N GLY A 313 10.47 -5.24 6.34
CA GLY A 313 11.56 -6.10 5.91
C GLY A 313 12.78 -5.32 5.45
N ALA A 314 13.42 -5.77 4.38
CA ALA A 314 14.63 -5.14 3.87
C ALA A 314 14.47 -3.67 3.43
N ALA A 315 13.24 -3.17 3.24
CA ALA A 315 13.01 -1.75 2.98
C ALA A 315 13.30 -0.90 4.24
N LEU A 316 12.93 -1.40 5.40
CA LEU A 316 13.28 -0.78 6.68
C LEU A 316 14.79 -0.88 6.93
N ASP A 317 15.39 -2.06 6.71
CA ASP A 317 16.84 -2.27 6.87
C ASP A 317 17.63 -1.28 6.00
N ALA A 318 17.25 -1.15 4.71
CA ALA A 318 17.92 -0.25 3.77
C ALA A 318 17.90 1.22 4.24
N VAL A 319 16.76 1.68 4.74
CA VAL A 319 16.61 3.06 5.22
C VAL A 319 17.40 3.27 6.52
N LEU A 320 17.34 2.33 7.44
CA LEU A 320 18.08 2.46 8.71
C LEU A 320 19.60 2.42 8.50
N GLN A 321 20.11 1.61 7.57
CA GLN A 321 21.52 1.66 7.18
C GLN A 321 21.95 3.02 6.61
N GLU A 322 21.04 3.73 5.91
CA GLU A 322 21.35 5.07 5.37
C GLU A 322 21.29 6.17 6.42
N LEU A 323 20.53 5.97 7.51
CA LEU A 323 20.31 6.96 8.56
C LEU A 323 21.32 6.88 9.70
N TYR A 324 21.94 5.71 9.91
CA TYR A 324 22.84 5.39 11.03
C TYR A 324 24.17 4.76 10.60
#